data_9a570b534e6be2183de379bd163d0247
#
_entry.id   9a570b534e6be2183de379bd163d0247
#
_cell.length_a   1.000
_cell.length_b   1.000
_cell.length_c   1.000
_cell.angle_alpha   90.00
_cell.angle_beta   90.00
_cell.angle_gamma   90.00
#
_symmetry.space_group_name_H-M   'P 1'
#
loop_
_entity.id
_entity.type
_entity.pdbx_description
1 polymer ?
#
loop_
_entity_poly.entity_id
_entity_poly.type
_entity_poly.pdbx_seq_one_letter_code
_entity_poly.pdbx_strand_id
1 'polypeptide(L)'
;MRLSGYLIERYSDMGSAYTCRRLVEEAHALAMDLSIAGIADMGKTEDGTLLLHGEPLAPADFVLNRYKWGHLIAAANALATRSYNSIAPFARYVDKHAQVEDISSSAFRMPRWVLAHAGAGFEMLASEVGVPFVAKGLASSEGREIWLIEDEDDLARLEQQVGPDRELLFEQCIEESLGKDIRVFGIRGEAVAAMRRKAEHGFRANYALGAELEKKEIDRDMRAAVHDVWKETGLDFFGLDLLVDHAGYWFCEVNVMAGMQGIESVSGVNVAGLVMRTVRDDLA
;
A
#
# COMPACT_ATOMS: atom_id res chain seq x y z
N MET A 1 -22.56 1.60 -23.82
CA MET A 1 -23.04 1.01 -22.56
C MET A 1 -22.27 1.70 -21.42
N ARG A 2 -22.89 1.98 -20.30
CA ARG A 2 -22.20 2.63 -19.18
C ARG A 2 -21.40 1.54 -18.44
N LEU A 3 -20.09 1.76 -18.21
CA LEU A 3 -19.25 0.82 -17.48
C LEU A 3 -19.70 0.74 -16.03
N SER A 4 -19.78 -0.48 -15.48
CA SER A 4 -20.15 -0.74 -14.09
C SER A 4 -19.00 -1.41 -13.33
N GLY A 5 -18.81 -1.06 -12.08
CA GLY A 5 -17.73 -1.63 -11.28
C GLY A 5 -18.00 -1.64 -9.79
N TYR A 6 -17.16 -2.40 -9.08
CA TYR A 6 -17.17 -2.47 -7.62
C TYR A 6 -15.86 -1.97 -7.03
N LEU A 7 -15.97 -1.15 -6.02
CA LEU A 7 -14.88 -0.78 -5.13
C LEU A 7 -14.91 -1.72 -3.92
N ILE A 8 -13.97 -2.66 -3.85
CA ILE A 8 -13.91 -3.64 -2.78
C ILE A 8 -13.28 -3.03 -1.54
N GLU A 9 -14.06 -2.90 -0.49
CA GLU A 9 -13.66 -2.35 0.80
C GLU A 9 -14.02 -3.31 1.94
N ARG A 10 -13.69 -2.93 3.17
CA ARG A 10 -14.07 -3.71 4.36
C ARG A 10 -15.58 -3.71 4.57
N TYR A 11 -16.20 -2.55 4.47
CA TYR A 11 -17.64 -2.33 4.68
C TYR A 11 -18.22 -1.50 3.53
N SER A 12 -19.50 -1.72 3.21
CA SER A 12 -20.18 -0.99 2.13
C SER A 12 -20.46 0.49 2.48
N ASP A 13 -20.47 0.86 3.76
CA ASP A 13 -20.69 2.23 4.25
C ASP A 13 -19.43 3.12 4.22
N MET A 14 -18.34 2.65 3.60
CA MET A 14 -17.08 3.41 3.47
C MET A 14 -17.15 4.62 2.52
N GLY A 15 -18.33 4.97 2.01
CA GLY A 15 -18.53 6.11 1.10
C GLY A 15 -18.13 7.48 1.67
N SER A 16 -18.07 7.62 3.01
CA SER A 16 -17.57 8.83 3.68
C SER A 16 -16.03 8.91 3.70
N ALA A 17 -15.31 7.79 3.58
CA ALA A 17 -13.85 7.78 3.53
C ALA A 17 -13.36 8.53 2.28
N TYR A 18 -12.41 9.44 2.45
CA TYR A 18 -11.95 10.34 1.39
C TYR A 18 -11.68 9.63 0.05
N THR A 19 -10.83 8.62 0.05
CA THR A 19 -10.43 7.93 -1.18
C THR A 19 -11.59 7.22 -1.86
N CYS A 20 -12.48 6.55 -1.09
CA CYS A 20 -13.67 5.88 -1.64
C CYS A 20 -14.61 6.89 -2.28
N ARG A 21 -14.93 7.97 -1.56
CA ARG A 21 -15.78 9.06 -2.06
C ARG A 21 -15.22 9.66 -3.33
N ARG A 22 -13.92 9.99 -3.36
CA ARG A 22 -13.26 10.57 -4.54
C ARG A 22 -13.31 9.65 -5.76
N LEU A 23 -13.05 8.35 -5.59
CA LEU A 23 -13.13 7.39 -6.69
C LEU A 23 -14.55 7.28 -7.24
N VAL A 24 -15.59 7.26 -6.38
CA VAL A 24 -16.98 7.22 -6.81
C VAL A 24 -17.39 8.51 -7.53
N GLU A 25 -17.01 9.69 -7.01
CA GLU A 25 -17.25 10.99 -7.65
C GLU A 25 -16.63 11.06 -9.06
N GLU A 26 -15.36 10.65 -9.19
CA GLU A 26 -14.64 10.67 -10.47
C GLU A 26 -15.18 9.62 -11.47
N ALA A 27 -15.58 8.44 -10.99
CA ALA A 27 -16.26 7.45 -11.84
C ALA A 27 -17.56 8.04 -12.42
N HIS A 28 -18.39 8.65 -11.56
CA HIS A 28 -19.64 9.29 -11.98
C HIS A 28 -19.39 10.43 -12.99
N ALA A 29 -18.37 11.27 -12.78
CA ALA A 29 -17.99 12.32 -13.72
C ALA A 29 -17.58 11.79 -15.10
N LEU A 30 -17.09 10.53 -15.16
CA LEU A 30 -16.74 9.82 -16.40
C LEU A 30 -17.89 8.96 -16.95
N ALA A 31 -19.11 9.12 -16.44
CA ALA A 31 -20.30 8.33 -16.80
C ALA A 31 -20.11 6.83 -16.54
N MET A 32 -19.37 6.47 -15.50
CA MET A 32 -19.20 5.10 -15.01
C MET A 32 -20.02 4.92 -13.72
N ASP A 33 -20.50 3.71 -13.47
CA ASP A 33 -21.18 3.32 -12.23
C ASP A 33 -20.19 2.57 -11.33
N LEU A 34 -19.79 3.17 -10.21
CA LEU A 34 -18.92 2.55 -9.22
C LEU A 34 -19.65 2.45 -7.89
N SER A 35 -19.90 1.23 -7.45
CA SER A 35 -20.54 0.93 -6.17
C SER A 35 -19.54 0.36 -5.16
N ILE A 36 -19.66 0.73 -3.89
CA ILE A 36 -18.81 0.16 -2.84
C ILE A 36 -19.41 -1.18 -2.42
N ALA A 37 -18.59 -2.22 -2.44
CA ALA A 37 -18.96 -3.57 -2.06
C ALA A 37 -18.09 -4.04 -0.89
N GLY A 38 -18.65 -4.04 0.32
CA GLY A 38 -17.97 -4.40 1.55
C GLY A 38 -17.85 -5.91 1.72
N ILE A 39 -16.64 -6.41 1.90
CA ILE A 39 -16.39 -7.84 2.14
C ILE A 39 -17.13 -8.34 3.40
N ALA A 40 -17.25 -7.51 4.42
CA ALA A 40 -17.98 -7.85 5.64
C ALA A 40 -19.50 -7.95 5.43
N ASP A 41 -20.02 -7.33 4.37
CA ASP A 41 -21.44 -7.32 4.00
C ASP A 41 -21.77 -8.37 2.93
N MET A 42 -20.74 -9.11 2.46
CA MET A 42 -20.89 -10.15 1.46
C MET A 42 -21.21 -11.53 2.09
N GLY A 43 -21.94 -12.31 1.34
CA GLY A 43 -22.13 -13.73 1.57
C GLY A 43 -21.88 -14.55 0.31
N LYS A 44 -21.79 -15.87 0.46
CA LYS A 44 -21.72 -16.81 -0.65
C LYS A 44 -22.64 -17.98 -0.37
N THR A 45 -23.49 -18.29 -1.33
CA THR A 45 -24.39 -19.44 -1.24
C THR A 45 -23.68 -20.75 -1.60
N GLU A 46 -24.33 -21.88 -1.38
CA GLU A 46 -23.80 -23.22 -1.67
C GLU A 46 -23.52 -23.41 -3.18
N ASP A 47 -24.37 -22.85 -4.05
CA ASP A 47 -24.20 -22.88 -5.51
C ASP A 47 -23.14 -21.89 -6.03
N GLY A 48 -22.51 -21.12 -5.11
CA GLY A 48 -21.43 -20.20 -5.43
C GLY A 48 -21.84 -18.76 -5.74
N THR A 49 -23.16 -18.45 -5.69
CA THR A 49 -23.64 -17.08 -5.91
C THR A 49 -23.15 -16.15 -4.81
N LEU A 50 -22.52 -15.02 -5.19
CA LEU A 50 -22.15 -13.96 -4.26
C LEU A 50 -23.36 -13.08 -3.96
N LEU A 51 -23.53 -12.75 -2.70
CA LEU A 51 -24.55 -11.85 -2.21
C LEU A 51 -23.90 -10.59 -1.60
N LEU A 52 -24.54 -9.45 -1.78
CA LEU A 52 -24.23 -8.21 -1.05
C LEU A 52 -25.52 -7.76 -0.36
N HIS A 53 -25.51 -7.63 0.97
CA HIS A 53 -26.71 -7.36 1.79
C HIS A 53 -27.87 -8.34 1.55
N GLY A 54 -27.55 -9.59 1.22
CA GLY A 54 -28.55 -10.63 0.94
C GLY A 54 -29.06 -10.69 -0.49
N GLU A 55 -28.73 -9.73 -1.35
CA GLU A 55 -29.10 -9.71 -2.76
C GLU A 55 -27.95 -10.22 -3.65
N PRO A 56 -28.23 -10.95 -4.74
CA PRO A 56 -27.21 -11.41 -5.67
C PRO A 56 -26.37 -10.26 -6.25
N LEU A 57 -25.05 -10.38 -6.16
CA LEU A 57 -24.14 -9.42 -6.74
C LEU A 57 -24.01 -9.67 -8.25
N ALA A 58 -24.32 -8.66 -9.05
CA ALA A 58 -24.30 -8.77 -10.50
C ALA A 58 -22.84 -8.80 -11.05
N PRO A 59 -22.60 -9.41 -12.24
CA PRO A 59 -21.35 -9.22 -12.95
C PRO A 59 -21.08 -7.73 -13.25
N ALA A 60 -19.79 -7.35 -13.27
CA ALA A 60 -19.36 -5.98 -13.52
C ALA A 60 -18.26 -5.94 -14.60
N ASP A 61 -18.00 -4.76 -15.16
CA ASP A 61 -16.91 -4.57 -16.10
C ASP A 61 -15.57 -4.54 -15.38
N PHE A 62 -15.53 -3.99 -14.15
CA PHE A 62 -14.28 -3.90 -13.39
C PHE A 62 -14.48 -3.98 -11.87
N VAL A 63 -13.36 -4.28 -11.19
CA VAL A 63 -13.21 -4.21 -9.74
C VAL A 63 -11.98 -3.36 -9.39
N LEU A 64 -12.11 -2.49 -8.40
CA LEU A 64 -11.00 -1.80 -7.73
C LEU A 64 -10.77 -2.43 -6.35
N ASN A 65 -9.60 -3.03 -6.13
CA ASN A 65 -9.27 -3.69 -4.88
C ASN A 65 -8.67 -2.70 -3.87
N ARG A 66 -9.36 -2.48 -2.75
CA ARG A 66 -8.91 -1.63 -1.64
C ARG A 66 -9.02 -2.30 -0.27
N TYR A 67 -9.24 -3.60 -0.26
CA TYR A 67 -9.23 -4.40 0.97
C TYR A 67 -8.52 -5.73 0.74
N LYS A 68 -7.66 -6.15 1.67
CA LYS A 68 -6.73 -7.28 1.49
C LYS A 68 -7.13 -8.55 2.22
N TRP A 69 -8.15 -8.50 3.08
CA TRP A 69 -8.52 -9.62 3.92
C TRP A 69 -9.87 -10.21 3.50
N GLY A 70 -9.99 -11.54 3.53
CA GLY A 70 -11.25 -12.24 3.33
C GLY A 70 -11.26 -13.18 2.14
N HIS A 71 -11.90 -14.34 2.34
CA HIS A 71 -12.00 -15.41 1.33
C HIS A 71 -12.85 -15.04 0.12
N LEU A 72 -13.72 -14.02 0.25
CA LEU A 72 -14.65 -13.61 -0.83
C LEU A 72 -14.01 -12.66 -1.86
N ILE A 73 -12.80 -12.12 -1.59
CA ILE A 73 -12.14 -11.18 -2.51
C ILE A 73 -11.90 -11.81 -3.89
N ALA A 74 -11.40 -13.05 -3.92
CA ALA A 74 -11.16 -13.76 -5.18
C ALA A 74 -12.47 -14.00 -5.96
N ALA A 75 -13.56 -14.35 -5.23
CA ALA A 75 -14.87 -14.55 -5.84
C ALA A 75 -15.47 -13.24 -6.35
N ALA A 76 -15.31 -12.12 -5.61
CA ALA A 76 -15.73 -10.80 -6.06
C ALA A 76 -14.98 -10.35 -7.32
N ASN A 77 -13.67 -10.61 -7.38
CA ASN A 77 -12.87 -10.33 -8.58
C ASN A 77 -13.28 -11.19 -9.78
N ALA A 78 -13.72 -12.43 -9.55
CA ALA A 78 -14.19 -13.32 -10.62
C ALA A 78 -15.51 -12.88 -11.29
N LEU A 79 -16.26 -11.96 -10.67
CA LEU A 79 -17.46 -11.35 -11.26
C LEU A 79 -17.15 -10.24 -12.26
N ALA A 80 -15.91 -9.76 -12.31
CA ALA A 80 -15.53 -8.65 -13.17
C ALA A 80 -14.67 -9.11 -14.35
N THR A 81 -14.79 -8.39 -15.47
CA THR A 81 -13.94 -8.59 -16.63
C THR A 81 -12.49 -8.24 -16.32
N ARG A 82 -12.26 -7.23 -15.48
CA ARG A 82 -10.92 -6.77 -15.10
C ARG A 82 -10.85 -6.28 -13.64
N SER A 83 -9.71 -6.52 -13.02
CA SER A 83 -9.42 -6.08 -11.65
C SER A 83 -8.23 -5.15 -11.60
N TYR A 84 -8.31 -4.12 -10.74
CA TYR A 84 -7.29 -3.12 -10.48
C TYR A 84 -7.09 -2.96 -8.95
N ASN A 85 -5.93 -3.19 -8.35
CA ASN A 85 -4.86 -4.00 -8.93
C ASN A 85 -5.35 -5.43 -9.17
N SER A 86 -4.76 -6.14 -10.13
CA SER A 86 -5.04 -7.56 -10.32
C SER A 86 -4.79 -8.34 -9.03
N ILE A 87 -5.59 -9.40 -8.78
CA ILE A 87 -5.62 -10.06 -7.45
C ILE A 87 -4.29 -10.70 -7.06
N ALA A 88 -3.53 -11.27 -8.01
CA ALA A 88 -2.28 -11.95 -7.70
C ALA A 88 -1.18 -10.97 -7.23
N PRO A 89 -0.81 -9.90 -7.98
CA PRO A 89 0.12 -8.90 -7.47
C PRO A 89 -0.40 -8.18 -6.23
N PHE A 90 -1.70 -7.87 -6.17
CA PHE A 90 -2.29 -7.27 -4.98
C PHE A 90 -2.06 -8.12 -3.72
N ALA A 91 -2.37 -9.42 -3.77
CA ALA A 91 -2.20 -10.34 -2.66
C ALA A 91 -0.71 -10.56 -2.29
N ARG A 92 0.20 -10.62 -3.30
CA ARG A 92 1.63 -10.80 -3.07
C ARG A 92 2.25 -9.60 -2.37
N TYR A 93 2.00 -8.39 -2.87
CA TYR A 93 2.68 -7.19 -2.39
C TYR A 93 2.01 -6.49 -1.21
N VAL A 94 1.00 -7.10 -0.57
CA VAL A 94 0.63 -6.74 0.80
C VAL A 94 1.67 -7.23 1.82
N ASP A 95 2.47 -8.22 1.45
CA ASP A 95 3.56 -8.78 2.26
C ASP A 95 4.86 -7.99 2.04
N LYS A 96 5.41 -7.41 3.10
CA LYS A 96 6.64 -6.61 3.05
C LYS A 96 7.88 -7.45 2.72
N HIS A 97 7.91 -8.73 3.12
CA HIS A 97 9.00 -9.62 2.73
C HIS A 97 9.02 -9.85 1.22
N ALA A 98 7.87 -10.12 0.61
CA ALA A 98 7.78 -10.25 -0.85
C ALA A 98 8.24 -8.97 -1.58
N GLN A 99 7.99 -7.79 -0.99
CA GLN A 99 8.45 -6.52 -1.57
C GLN A 99 9.98 -6.42 -1.60
N VAL A 100 10.67 -6.71 -0.48
CA VAL A 100 12.14 -6.61 -0.41
C VAL A 100 12.86 -7.73 -1.17
N GLU A 101 12.19 -8.86 -1.38
CA GLU A 101 12.70 -9.99 -2.15
C GLU A 101 12.61 -9.77 -3.66
N ASP A 102 11.49 -9.22 -4.15
CA ASP A 102 11.20 -9.12 -5.58
C ASP A 102 11.58 -7.77 -6.20
N ILE A 103 11.50 -6.67 -5.42
CA ILE A 103 11.59 -5.32 -5.98
C ILE A 103 13.03 -4.85 -6.01
N SER A 104 13.47 -4.36 -7.17
CA SER A 104 14.79 -3.75 -7.35
C SER A 104 14.71 -2.56 -8.31
N SER A 105 15.62 -1.60 -8.16
CA SER A 105 15.76 -0.46 -9.07
C SER A 105 17.16 0.13 -8.93
N SER A 106 17.69 0.72 -10.00
CA SER A 106 18.89 1.52 -9.94
C SER A 106 18.65 2.92 -9.36
N ALA A 107 17.40 3.32 -9.19
CA ALA A 107 16.99 4.64 -8.68
C ALA A 107 16.89 4.72 -7.16
N PHE A 108 16.96 3.59 -6.46
CA PHE A 108 17.03 3.54 -5.00
C PHE A 108 17.92 2.39 -4.52
N ARG A 109 18.38 2.48 -3.29
CA ARG A 109 19.10 1.41 -2.60
C ARG A 109 18.08 0.58 -1.78
N MET A 110 18.31 -0.72 -1.67
CA MET A 110 17.56 -1.58 -0.78
C MET A 110 18.26 -1.59 0.60
N PRO A 111 17.55 -1.32 1.71
CA PRO A 111 18.10 -1.57 3.05
C PRO A 111 18.52 -3.04 3.20
N ARG A 112 19.57 -3.34 3.96
CA ARG A 112 19.85 -4.71 4.36
C ARG A 112 18.67 -5.23 5.17
N TRP A 113 18.29 -6.48 4.95
CA TRP A 113 17.14 -7.06 5.61
C TRP A 113 17.36 -8.52 5.98
N VAL A 114 16.62 -8.98 6.97
CA VAL A 114 16.52 -10.40 7.34
C VAL A 114 15.09 -10.71 7.79
N LEU A 115 14.54 -11.81 7.30
CA LEU A 115 13.30 -12.39 7.78
C LEU A 115 13.62 -13.33 8.93
N ALA A 116 13.11 -13.05 10.13
CA ALA A 116 13.40 -13.85 11.31
C ALA A 116 12.25 -13.81 12.32
N HIS A 117 12.27 -14.71 13.29
CA HIS A 117 11.38 -14.65 14.45
C HIS A 117 11.82 -13.57 15.44
N ALA A 118 10.88 -12.99 16.18
CA ALA A 118 11.17 -11.98 17.19
C ALA A 118 12.21 -12.44 18.23
N GLY A 119 12.23 -13.75 18.59
CA GLY A 119 13.19 -14.36 19.49
C GLY A 119 14.55 -14.74 18.86
N ALA A 120 14.90 -14.20 17.69
CA ALA A 120 16.13 -14.59 16.97
C ALA A 120 17.45 -14.14 17.63
N GLY A 121 17.39 -13.29 18.64
CA GLY A 121 18.55 -12.78 19.36
C GLY A 121 19.17 -11.52 18.74
N PHE A 122 19.50 -10.55 19.61
CA PHE A 122 19.96 -9.22 19.20
C PHE A 122 21.24 -9.25 18.37
N GLU A 123 22.27 -9.98 18.83
CA GLU A 123 23.58 -10.03 18.17
C GLU A 123 23.50 -10.57 16.73
N MET A 124 22.66 -11.59 16.49
CA MET A 124 22.44 -12.12 15.15
C MET A 124 21.80 -11.07 14.24
N LEU A 125 20.72 -10.42 14.69
CA LEU A 125 20.04 -9.37 13.92
C LEU A 125 20.97 -8.18 13.68
N ALA A 126 21.69 -7.72 14.72
CA ALA A 126 22.65 -6.62 14.62
C ALA A 126 23.76 -6.89 13.61
N SER A 127 24.25 -8.14 13.51
CA SER A 127 25.28 -8.52 12.53
C SER A 127 24.78 -8.43 11.09
N GLU A 128 23.49 -8.72 10.84
CA GLU A 128 22.89 -8.73 9.51
C GLU A 128 22.47 -7.32 9.04
N VAL A 129 21.78 -6.58 9.90
CA VAL A 129 21.16 -5.30 9.49
C VAL A 129 21.79 -4.06 10.11
N GLY A 130 22.69 -4.21 11.09
CA GLY A 130 23.32 -3.10 11.82
C GLY A 130 22.45 -2.62 12.99
N VAL A 131 22.95 -1.63 13.73
CA VAL A 131 22.25 -0.99 14.85
C VAL A 131 22.30 0.53 14.63
N PRO A 132 21.18 1.25 14.82
CA PRO A 132 19.83 0.75 15.10
C PRO A 132 19.22 0.02 13.88
N PHE A 133 18.19 -0.79 14.12
CA PHE A 133 17.42 -1.43 13.05
C PHE A 133 15.91 -1.31 13.28
N VAL A 134 15.12 -1.59 12.23
CA VAL A 134 13.65 -1.50 12.27
C VAL A 134 13.05 -2.89 12.13
N ALA A 135 12.15 -3.27 13.03
CA ALA A 135 11.32 -4.46 12.90
C ALA A 135 9.95 -4.10 12.33
N LYS A 136 9.46 -4.87 11.36
CA LYS A 136 8.18 -4.63 10.67
C LYS A 136 7.32 -5.89 10.64
N GLY A 137 6.03 -5.76 10.96
CA GLY A 137 5.04 -6.81 10.71
C GLY A 137 4.78 -6.96 9.19
N LEU A 138 4.78 -8.20 8.68
CA LEU A 138 4.79 -8.50 7.24
C LEU A 138 3.58 -7.90 6.50
N ALA A 139 2.37 -8.03 7.05
CA ALA A 139 1.15 -7.59 6.40
C ALA A 139 0.47 -6.41 7.12
N SER A 140 1.19 -5.70 7.96
CA SER A 140 0.67 -4.53 8.67
C SER A 140 0.55 -3.30 7.78
N SER A 141 -0.29 -2.36 8.16
CA SER A 141 -0.50 -1.09 7.47
C SER A 141 -0.57 0.06 8.47
N GLU A 142 -0.46 1.30 7.98
CA GLU A 142 -0.57 2.53 8.78
C GLU A 142 0.49 2.66 9.89
N GLY A 143 1.63 1.96 9.74
CA GLY A 143 2.72 2.01 10.73
C GLY A 143 2.41 1.37 12.09
N ARG A 144 1.37 0.52 12.19
CA ARG A 144 0.95 -0.08 13.47
C ARG A 144 1.95 -1.07 14.04
N GLU A 145 2.60 -1.85 13.17
CA GLU A 145 3.59 -2.85 13.55
C GLU A 145 4.96 -2.46 12.98
N ILE A 146 5.52 -1.38 13.47
CA ILE A 146 6.88 -0.91 13.16
C ILE A 146 7.54 -0.50 14.47
N TRP A 147 8.70 -1.07 14.76
CA TRP A 147 9.47 -0.82 15.96
C TRP A 147 10.90 -0.44 15.61
N LEU A 148 11.43 0.59 16.26
CA LEU A 148 12.85 0.92 16.21
C LEU A 148 13.53 0.16 17.34
N ILE A 149 14.61 -0.52 17.03
CA ILE A 149 15.43 -1.33 17.96
C ILE A 149 16.80 -0.69 18.04
N GLU A 150 17.11 -0.11 19.16
CA GLU A 150 18.36 0.58 19.43
C GLU A 150 19.29 -0.27 20.31
N ASP A 151 18.72 -1.18 21.09
CA ASP A 151 19.46 -2.07 21.99
C ASP A 151 18.72 -3.40 22.24
N GLU A 152 19.33 -4.26 23.04
CA GLU A 152 18.80 -5.58 23.38
C GLU A 152 17.49 -5.50 24.20
N ASP A 153 17.33 -4.46 25.03
CA ASP A 153 16.13 -4.25 25.81
C ASP A 153 14.92 -3.88 24.94
N ASP A 154 15.14 -3.14 23.83
CA ASP A 154 14.11 -2.86 22.83
C ASP A 154 13.62 -4.15 22.17
N LEU A 155 14.54 -5.01 21.77
CA LEU A 155 14.20 -6.30 21.17
C LEU A 155 13.44 -7.19 22.17
N ALA A 156 13.87 -7.23 23.43
CA ALA A 156 13.18 -7.99 24.46
C ALA A 156 11.75 -7.46 24.71
N ARG A 157 11.54 -6.14 24.67
CA ARG A 157 10.20 -5.53 24.74
C ARG A 157 9.33 -5.91 23.54
N LEU A 158 9.90 -5.89 22.34
CA LEU A 158 9.21 -6.34 21.12
C LEU A 158 8.79 -7.81 21.24
N GLU A 159 9.72 -8.70 21.63
CA GLU A 159 9.45 -10.12 21.81
C GLU A 159 8.32 -10.38 22.81
N GLN A 160 8.32 -9.67 23.96
CA GLN A 160 7.24 -9.74 24.94
C GLN A 160 5.88 -9.29 24.37
N GLN A 161 5.89 -8.29 23.49
CA GLN A 161 4.66 -7.74 22.90
C GLN A 161 4.05 -8.65 21.85
N VAL A 162 4.87 -9.28 20.99
CA VAL A 162 4.39 -10.02 19.81
C VAL A 162 4.53 -11.54 19.94
N GLY A 163 5.31 -12.02 20.91
CA GLY A 163 5.68 -13.42 21.09
C GLY A 163 6.96 -13.82 20.32
N PRO A 164 7.78 -14.75 20.89
CA PRO A 164 9.09 -15.14 20.30
C PRO A 164 8.98 -15.76 18.91
N ASP A 165 7.89 -16.46 18.62
CA ASP A 165 7.68 -17.18 17.35
C ASP A 165 7.06 -16.27 16.26
N ARG A 166 6.81 -14.98 16.55
CA ARG A 166 6.28 -14.04 15.57
C ARG A 166 7.32 -13.75 14.50
N GLU A 167 7.03 -14.07 13.25
CA GLU A 167 7.86 -13.76 12.11
C GLU A 167 7.73 -12.27 11.75
N LEU A 168 8.87 -11.60 11.59
CA LEU A 168 9.01 -10.17 11.31
C LEU A 168 10.10 -9.96 10.26
N LEU A 169 9.97 -8.86 9.52
CA LEU A 169 11.03 -8.34 8.66
C LEU A 169 11.86 -7.34 9.46
N PHE A 170 13.14 -7.64 9.64
CA PHE A 170 14.11 -6.73 10.25
C PHE A 170 14.91 -6.05 9.15
N GLU A 171 15.01 -4.73 9.22
CA GLU A 171 15.68 -3.93 8.19
C GLU A 171 16.67 -2.93 8.81
N GLN A 172 17.73 -2.65 8.06
CA GLN A 172 18.66 -1.57 8.36
C GLN A 172 17.90 -0.25 8.56
N CYS A 173 18.16 0.44 9.66
CA CYS A 173 17.63 1.78 9.88
C CYS A 173 18.36 2.80 9.01
N ILE A 174 17.61 3.62 8.29
CA ILE A 174 18.16 4.77 7.57
C ILE A 174 17.99 6.01 8.46
N GLU A 175 18.95 6.22 9.35
CA GLU A 175 18.87 7.19 10.44
C GLU A 175 18.57 8.62 9.98
N GLU A 176 19.15 9.05 8.85
CA GLU A 176 18.89 10.38 8.27
C GLU A 176 17.41 10.58 7.86
N SER A 177 16.67 9.49 7.68
CA SER A 177 15.27 9.51 7.29
C SER A 177 14.29 9.26 8.45
N LEU A 178 14.77 9.13 9.69
CA LEU A 178 13.88 8.95 10.84
C LEU A 178 12.85 10.08 10.92
N GLY A 179 11.58 9.69 10.99
CA GLY A 179 10.46 10.63 10.99
C GLY A 179 10.20 11.32 9.66
N LYS A 180 10.83 10.90 8.56
CA LYS A 180 10.65 11.52 7.23
C LYS A 180 10.61 10.45 6.15
N ASP A 181 9.72 10.63 5.19
CA ASP A 181 9.71 9.86 3.96
C ASP A 181 9.10 10.65 2.81
N ILE A 182 9.18 10.07 1.61
CA ILE A 182 8.54 10.59 0.41
C ILE A 182 7.61 9.52 -0.11
N ARG A 183 6.33 9.86 -0.29
CA ARG A 183 5.37 9.03 -1.01
C ARG A 183 5.24 9.52 -2.45
N VAL A 184 5.45 8.62 -3.40
CA VAL A 184 5.18 8.84 -4.81
C VAL A 184 3.99 7.97 -5.22
N PHE A 185 2.97 8.55 -5.84
CA PHE A 185 1.85 7.78 -6.38
C PHE A 185 2.15 7.35 -7.81
N GLY A 186 2.12 6.04 -8.04
CA GLY A 186 2.35 5.40 -9.33
C GLY A 186 1.06 4.92 -9.97
N ILE A 187 0.91 5.17 -11.27
CA ILE A 187 -0.15 4.65 -12.13
C ILE A 187 0.51 4.02 -13.35
N ARG A 188 0.50 2.70 -13.47
CA ARG A 188 1.08 1.94 -14.60
C ARG A 188 2.48 2.41 -15.02
N GLY A 189 3.34 2.59 -14.01
CA GLY A 189 4.73 3.01 -14.21
C GLY A 189 4.94 4.51 -14.35
N GLU A 190 3.88 5.32 -14.37
CA GLU A 190 3.95 6.77 -14.37
C GLU A 190 3.88 7.33 -12.95
N ALA A 191 4.85 8.12 -12.54
CA ALA A 191 4.82 8.87 -11.29
C ALA A 191 3.95 10.12 -11.48
N VAL A 192 2.76 10.16 -10.84
CA VAL A 192 1.75 11.21 -11.09
C VAL A 192 1.71 12.30 -10.03
N ALA A 193 2.06 11.98 -8.81
CA ALA A 193 2.12 12.93 -7.70
C ALA A 193 3.15 12.46 -6.67
N ALA A 194 3.76 13.41 -5.93
CA ALA A 194 4.63 13.10 -4.80
C ALA A 194 4.40 14.06 -3.65
N MET A 195 4.59 13.55 -2.43
CA MET A 195 4.58 14.34 -1.20
C MET A 195 5.70 13.89 -0.27
N ARG A 196 6.24 14.83 0.49
CA ARG A 196 7.06 14.56 1.67
C ARG A 196 6.15 14.48 2.87
N ARG A 197 6.40 13.50 3.74
CA ARG A 197 5.76 13.39 5.04
C ARG A 197 6.81 13.58 6.13
N LYS A 198 6.49 14.31 7.17
CA LYS A 198 7.36 14.54 8.32
C LYS A 198 6.56 14.36 9.61
N ALA A 199 6.98 13.44 10.44
CA ALA A 199 6.37 13.22 11.74
C ALA A 199 6.55 14.46 12.62
N GLU A 200 5.52 14.83 13.34
CA GLU A 200 5.63 15.85 14.40
C GLU A 200 6.41 15.29 15.60
N HIS A 201 6.20 14.00 15.89
CA HIS A 201 6.88 13.27 16.96
C HIS A 201 7.19 11.83 16.55
N GLY A 202 8.31 11.29 17.03
CA GLY A 202 8.73 9.90 16.80
C GLY A 202 9.36 9.68 15.42
N PHE A 203 9.59 8.41 15.10
CA PHE A 203 10.34 8.00 13.90
C PHE A 203 9.46 7.61 12.70
N ARG A 204 8.12 7.53 12.87
CA ARG A 204 7.16 7.11 11.83
C ARG A 204 6.48 8.31 11.19
N ALA A 205 6.71 8.55 9.89
CA ALA A 205 6.16 9.68 9.14
C ALA A 205 4.77 9.39 8.52
N ASN A 206 3.88 8.73 9.25
CA ASN A 206 2.59 8.32 8.69
C ASN A 206 1.53 9.43 8.78
N TYR A 207 0.81 9.70 7.69
CA TYR A 207 -0.28 10.67 7.63
C TYR A 207 -1.37 10.42 8.69
N ALA A 208 -1.74 9.14 8.90
CA ALA A 208 -2.73 8.76 9.91
C ALA A 208 -2.29 9.09 11.35
N LEU A 209 -1.00 9.38 11.58
CA LEU A 209 -0.43 9.79 12.87
C LEU A 209 -0.22 11.32 12.97
N GLY A 210 -0.77 12.11 12.04
CA GLY A 210 -0.68 13.57 12.07
C GLY A 210 0.60 14.17 11.47
N ALA A 211 1.28 13.45 10.56
CA ALA A 211 2.46 13.97 9.91
C ALA A 211 2.17 15.25 9.11
N GLU A 212 3.10 16.20 9.17
CA GLU A 212 3.15 17.36 8.29
C GLU A 212 3.36 16.91 6.85
N LEU A 213 2.60 17.49 5.91
CA LEU A 213 2.67 17.15 4.50
C LEU A 213 3.18 18.35 3.69
N GLU A 214 4.11 18.06 2.80
CA GLU A 214 4.62 19.05 1.84
C GLU A 214 4.55 18.49 0.42
N LYS A 215 4.22 19.36 -0.56
CA LYS A 215 4.38 19.00 -1.97
C LYS A 215 5.83 18.65 -2.26
N LYS A 216 6.05 17.57 -2.99
CA LYS A 216 7.38 17.21 -3.52
C LYS A 216 7.32 17.16 -5.03
N GLU A 217 8.23 17.87 -5.69
CA GLU A 217 8.38 17.75 -7.15
C GLU A 217 8.98 16.39 -7.51
N ILE A 218 8.43 15.77 -8.55
CA ILE A 218 8.86 14.45 -9.02
C ILE A 218 10.14 14.62 -9.85
N ASP A 219 11.24 14.09 -9.36
CA ASP A 219 12.51 14.07 -10.05
C ASP A 219 12.66 12.83 -10.96
N ARG A 220 13.85 12.72 -11.59
CA ARG A 220 14.17 11.63 -12.51
C ARG A 220 14.20 10.28 -11.81
N ASP A 221 14.77 10.21 -10.62
CA ASP A 221 14.97 8.95 -9.91
C ASP A 221 13.64 8.44 -9.36
N MET A 222 12.74 9.31 -8.90
CA MET A 222 11.37 8.93 -8.54
C MET A 222 10.60 8.34 -9.72
N ARG A 223 10.74 8.92 -10.94
CA ARG A 223 10.10 8.38 -12.15
C ARG A 223 10.65 7.00 -12.49
N ALA A 224 11.96 6.83 -12.44
CA ALA A 224 12.60 5.56 -12.69
C ALA A 224 12.19 4.51 -11.64
N ALA A 225 12.19 4.87 -10.35
CA ALA A 225 11.77 4.00 -9.27
C ALA A 225 10.33 3.50 -9.45
N VAL A 226 9.37 4.39 -9.75
CA VAL A 226 7.97 4.02 -10.00
C VAL A 226 7.85 3.10 -11.22
N HIS A 227 8.59 3.39 -12.29
CA HIS A 227 8.57 2.57 -13.50
C HIS A 227 9.11 1.15 -13.24
N ASP A 228 10.24 1.04 -12.52
CA ASP A 228 10.85 -0.24 -12.19
C ASP A 228 9.95 -1.06 -11.26
N VAL A 229 9.40 -0.44 -10.21
CA VAL A 229 8.42 -1.09 -9.31
C VAL A 229 7.21 -1.61 -10.08
N TRP A 230 6.67 -0.83 -11.01
CA TRP A 230 5.56 -1.28 -11.86
C TRP A 230 5.94 -2.51 -12.69
N LYS A 231 7.11 -2.52 -13.29
CA LYS A 231 7.60 -3.66 -14.10
C LYS A 231 7.75 -4.93 -13.29
N GLU A 232 8.33 -4.83 -12.09
CA GLU A 232 8.55 -5.98 -11.22
C GLU A 232 7.25 -6.49 -10.62
N THR A 233 6.33 -5.60 -10.25
CA THR A 233 5.13 -5.99 -9.50
C THR A 233 3.89 -6.20 -10.35
N GLY A 234 3.77 -5.52 -11.49
CA GLY A 234 2.55 -5.50 -12.30
C GLY A 234 1.37 -4.77 -11.62
N LEU A 235 1.62 -3.97 -10.58
CA LEU A 235 0.59 -3.19 -9.90
C LEU A 235 0.14 -2.01 -10.76
N ASP A 236 -1.18 -1.90 -11.03
CA ASP A 236 -1.72 -0.77 -11.79
C ASP A 236 -1.63 0.55 -11.02
N PHE A 237 -1.90 0.50 -9.71
CA PHE A 237 -1.96 1.66 -8.80
C PHE A 237 -1.27 1.35 -7.49
N PHE A 238 -0.36 2.20 -7.08
CA PHE A 238 0.36 2.04 -5.81
C PHE A 238 0.95 3.34 -5.28
N GLY A 239 1.24 3.35 -3.99
CA GLY A 239 2.09 4.36 -3.38
C GLY A 239 3.47 3.77 -3.12
N LEU A 240 4.52 4.34 -3.69
CA LEU A 240 5.90 4.00 -3.38
C LEU A 240 6.40 4.92 -2.27
N ASP A 241 6.82 4.36 -1.15
CA ASP A 241 7.45 5.10 -0.06
C ASP A 241 8.96 4.96 -0.15
N LEU A 242 9.65 6.10 -0.15
CA LEU A 242 11.10 6.22 -0.25
C LEU A 242 11.65 6.94 0.98
N LEU A 243 12.69 6.38 1.59
CA LEU A 243 13.51 7.07 2.58
C LEU A 243 14.62 7.85 1.87
N VAL A 244 15.21 8.85 2.53
CA VAL A 244 16.19 9.75 1.91
C VAL A 244 17.37 9.97 2.85
N ASP A 245 18.58 9.79 2.32
CA ASP A 245 19.81 10.26 2.94
C ASP A 245 20.56 11.23 2.00
N HIS A 246 21.76 11.64 2.41
CA HIS A 246 22.62 12.53 1.62
C HIS A 246 23.04 11.95 0.24
N ALA A 247 22.96 10.63 0.06
CA ALA A 247 23.37 9.95 -1.17
C ALA A 247 22.20 9.52 -2.07
N GLY A 248 20.94 9.83 -1.70
CA GLY A 248 19.76 9.57 -2.53
C GLY A 248 18.66 8.78 -1.85
N TYR A 249 17.93 7.98 -2.63
CA TYR A 249 16.76 7.25 -2.18
C TYR A 249 17.06 5.85 -1.69
N TRP A 250 16.26 5.41 -0.71
CA TRP A 250 16.18 4.04 -0.23
C TRP A 250 14.74 3.54 -0.33
N PHE A 251 14.57 2.29 -0.67
CA PHE A 251 13.27 1.63 -0.63
C PHE A 251 12.73 1.60 0.81
N CYS A 252 11.44 1.82 0.98
CA CYS A 252 10.76 1.68 2.26
C CYS A 252 9.62 0.67 2.20
N GLU A 253 8.64 0.92 1.33
CA GLU A 253 7.53 -0.01 1.08
C GLU A 253 6.72 0.38 -0.16
N VAL A 254 5.95 -0.58 -0.69
CA VAL A 254 4.91 -0.37 -1.69
C VAL A 254 3.54 -0.54 -1.05
N ASN A 255 2.71 0.49 -1.16
CA ASN A 255 1.35 0.49 -0.65
C ASN A 255 0.36 0.18 -1.78
N VAL A 256 -0.12 -1.05 -1.85
CA VAL A 256 -1.09 -1.52 -2.87
C VAL A 256 -2.48 -0.89 -2.74
N MET A 257 -2.76 -0.26 -1.59
CA MET A 257 -4.01 0.44 -1.26
C MET A 257 -3.75 1.88 -0.82
N ALA A 258 -2.84 2.58 -1.50
CA ALA A 258 -2.44 3.92 -1.10
C ALA A 258 -3.64 4.87 -0.94
N GLY A 259 -3.66 5.60 0.18
CA GLY A 259 -4.63 6.67 0.42
C GLY A 259 -4.32 7.90 -0.44
N MET A 260 -5.35 8.58 -0.93
CA MET A 260 -5.21 9.73 -1.84
C MET A 260 -5.32 11.09 -1.14
N GLN A 261 -5.91 11.14 0.07
CA GLN A 261 -6.23 12.42 0.74
C GLN A 261 -4.99 13.31 0.92
N GLY A 262 -3.94 12.78 1.54
CA GLY A 262 -2.74 13.58 1.82
C GLY A 262 -2.06 14.07 0.54
N ILE A 263 -1.87 13.18 -0.43
CA ILE A 263 -1.15 13.52 -1.65
C ILE A 263 -1.94 14.48 -2.56
N GLU A 264 -3.26 14.31 -2.69
CA GLU A 264 -4.11 15.26 -3.43
C GLU A 264 -4.11 16.65 -2.77
N SER A 265 -4.16 16.70 -1.42
CA SER A 265 -4.25 17.97 -0.68
C SER A 265 -3.03 18.86 -0.87
N VAL A 266 -1.82 18.29 -1.01
CA VAL A 266 -0.58 19.08 -1.14
C VAL A 266 -0.05 19.19 -2.56
N SER A 267 -0.30 18.19 -3.42
CA SER A 267 0.15 18.22 -4.82
C SER A 267 -0.77 19.02 -5.73
N GLY A 268 -2.05 19.10 -5.41
CA GLY A 268 -3.09 19.65 -6.27
C GLY A 268 -3.45 18.74 -7.46
N VAL A 269 -2.91 17.53 -7.51
CA VAL A 269 -3.18 16.55 -8.58
C VAL A 269 -4.43 15.75 -8.22
N ASN A 270 -5.39 15.65 -9.14
CA ASN A 270 -6.57 14.80 -9.00
C ASN A 270 -6.20 13.33 -9.28
N VAL A 271 -5.61 12.66 -8.28
CA VAL A 271 -5.14 11.27 -8.38
C VAL A 271 -6.31 10.32 -8.63
N ALA A 272 -7.42 10.48 -7.91
CA ALA A 272 -8.62 9.66 -8.11
C ALA A 272 -9.15 9.76 -9.55
N GLY A 273 -9.16 10.97 -10.12
CA GLY A 273 -9.55 11.18 -11.51
C GLY A 273 -8.59 10.54 -12.51
N LEU A 274 -7.28 10.54 -12.23
CA LEU A 274 -6.29 9.80 -13.06
C LEU A 274 -6.54 8.30 -13.00
N VAL A 275 -6.77 7.73 -11.83
CA VAL A 275 -7.10 6.31 -11.65
C VAL A 275 -8.35 5.95 -12.45
N MET A 276 -9.44 6.71 -12.31
CA MET A 276 -10.69 6.39 -13.00
C MET A 276 -10.61 6.58 -14.52
N ARG A 277 -9.84 7.56 -15.01
CA ARG A 277 -9.55 7.69 -16.46
C ARG A 277 -8.77 6.48 -16.98
N THR A 278 -7.74 6.02 -16.24
CA THR A 278 -6.97 4.83 -16.62
C THR A 278 -7.87 3.58 -16.71
N VAL A 279 -8.78 3.39 -15.76
CA VAL A 279 -9.75 2.29 -15.80
C VAL A 279 -10.67 2.40 -17.00
N ARG A 280 -11.25 3.58 -17.28
CA ARG A 280 -12.12 3.80 -18.43
C ARG A 280 -11.41 3.53 -19.75
N ASP A 281 -10.22 4.08 -19.92
CA ASP A 281 -9.47 4.02 -21.19
C ASP A 281 -8.96 2.60 -21.47
N ASP A 282 -8.79 1.78 -20.43
CA ASP A 282 -8.40 0.37 -20.54
C ASP A 282 -9.60 -0.57 -20.90
N LEU A 283 -10.82 -0.12 -20.67
CA LEU A 283 -12.05 -0.87 -20.93
C LEU A 283 -12.82 -0.36 -22.17
N ALA A 284 -12.36 0.74 -22.79
CA ALA A 284 -12.95 1.32 -23.98
C ALA A 284 -12.48 0.56 -25.25
#